data_3773bcbb5e2cf3b7335f2e38318ff31d
#
_entry.id   3773bcbb5e2cf3b7335f2e38318ff31d
#
_cell.length_a   1.000
_cell.length_b   1.000
_cell.length_c   1.000
_cell.angle_alpha   90.00
_cell.angle_beta   90.00
_cell.angle_gamma   90.00
#
_symmetry.space_group_name_H-M   'P 1'
#
loop_
_entity.id
_entity.type
_entity.pdbx_description
1 polymer ?
#
loop_
_entity_poly.entity_id
_entity_poly.type
_entity_poly.pdbx_seq_one_letter_code
_entity_poly.pdbx_strand_id
1 'polypeptide(L)'
;MSSGHPTYIVVEGPIGVGKTSLAKRLAKAFSAHPLLEQPEENPFLERFYQSRTHYALPTQLFFLFQRVRQIQAIKQRDLFTSTFVADFLLDKDMMFARTNLDNDEFKLYEQVFAQLRTDLPAPDVVIYLQAPVDVLVERVRRRGSPYERLLDRDYLQKIAEAYTEYFYHYAASPLLMVNAADVNFVDSDNDFQTLLEFIRRTRSGRHFFNPLAAA
;
A
#
# COMPACT_ATOMS: atom_id res chain seq x y z
N MET A 1 -17.21 -18.43 -17.31
CA MET A 1 -17.26 -18.62 -15.83
C MET A 1 -15.94 -18.13 -15.31
N SER A 2 -15.93 -17.00 -14.61
CA SER A 2 -14.72 -16.36 -14.07
C SER A 2 -13.98 -17.37 -13.17
N SER A 3 -12.72 -17.61 -13.44
CA SER A 3 -11.82 -18.36 -12.57
C SER A 3 -11.94 -17.78 -11.17
N GLY A 4 -12.27 -18.60 -10.17
CA GLY A 4 -12.62 -18.16 -8.82
C GLY A 4 -11.50 -17.49 -8.02
N HIS A 5 -10.49 -16.89 -8.66
CA HIS A 5 -9.37 -16.19 -8.04
C HIS A 5 -9.42 -14.69 -8.34
N PRO A 6 -8.99 -13.81 -7.40
CA PRO A 6 -8.86 -12.39 -7.66
C PRO A 6 -7.82 -12.13 -8.75
N THR A 7 -8.12 -11.19 -9.64
CA THR A 7 -7.23 -10.78 -10.75
C THR A 7 -6.45 -9.51 -10.45
N TYR A 8 -6.96 -8.66 -9.57
CA TYR A 8 -6.26 -7.47 -9.09
C TYR A 8 -6.30 -7.39 -7.56
N ILE A 9 -5.15 -7.62 -6.94
CA ILE A 9 -4.95 -7.63 -5.48
C ILE A 9 -4.10 -6.43 -5.11
N VAL A 10 -4.50 -5.70 -4.09
CA VAL A 10 -3.72 -4.59 -3.53
C VAL A 10 -3.35 -4.89 -2.08
N VAL A 11 -2.08 -4.67 -1.73
CA VAL A 11 -1.58 -4.71 -0.36
C VAL A 11 -1.26 -3.29 0.09
N GLU A 12 -1.91 -2.83 1.13
CA GLU A 12 -1.76 -1.49 1.68
C GLU A 12 -1.45 -1.49 3.18
N GLY A 13 -0.96 -0.34 3.67
CA GLY A 13 -0.65 -0.13 5.07
C GLY A 13 0.54 0.82 5.28
N PRO A 14 0.83 1.22 6.52
CA PRO A 14 1.85 2.21 6.83
C PRO A 14 3.28 1.76 6.47
N ILE A 15 4.21 2.71 6.51
CA ILE A 15 5.63 2.47 6.26
C ILE A 15 6.16 1.45 7.28
N GLY A 16 6.90 0.45 6.81
CA GLY A 16 7.48 -0.59 7.68
C GLY A 16 6.56 -1.78 7.97
N VAL A 17 5.27 -1.76 7.57
CA VAL A 17 4.33 -2.85 7.90
C VAL A 17 4.57 -4.16 7.14
N GLY A 18 5.28 -4.14 5.99
CA GLY A 18 5.62 -5.32 5.21
C GLY A 18 4.87 -5.49 3.89
N LYS A 19 4.24 -4.42 3.36
CA LYS A 19 3.50 -4.43 2.08
C LYS A 19 4.22 -5.14 0.94
N THR A 20 5.41 -4.66 0.62
CA THR A 20 6.20 -5.16 -0.52
C THR A 20 6.58 -6.63 -0.37
N SER A 21 6.90 -7.07 0.85
CA SER A 21 7.21 -8.47 1.13
C SER A 21 6.00 -9.37 0.90
N LEU A 22 4.81 -8.98 1.39
CA LEU A 22 3.58 -9.72 1.16
C LEU A 22 3.19 -9.69 -0.32
N ALA A 23 3.24 -8.54 -0.98
CA ALA A 23 2.90 -8.41 -2.40
C ALA A 23 3.76 -9.33 -3.28
N LYS A 24 5.07 -9.41 -3.03
CA LYS A 24 5.99 -10.34 -3.72
C LYS A 24 5.61 -11.81 -3.51
N ARG A 25 5.27 -12.21 -2.28
CA ARG A 25 4.83 -13.59 -1.99
C ARG A 25 3.51 -13.93 -2.66
N LEU A 26 2.54 -13.01 -2.62
CA LEU A 26 1.25 -13.16 -3.29
C LEU A 26 1.42 -13.24 -4.81
N ALA A 27 2.25 -12.38 -5.40
CA ALA A 27 2.54 -12.41 -6.84
C ALA A 27 3.08 -13.79 -7.26
N LYS A 28 3.99 -14.38 -6.48
CA LYS A 28 4.49 -15.74 -6.72
C LYS A 28 3.37 -16.78 -6.58
N ALA A 29 2.55 -16.71 -5.52
CA ALA A 29 1.51 -17.70 -5.24
C ALA A 29 0.35 -17.69 -6.25
N PHE A 30 0.06 -16.53 -6.84
CA PHE A 30 -0.97 -16.37 -7.89
C PHE A 30 -0.41 -16.37 -9.30
N SER A 31 0.90 -16.59 -9.50
CA SER A 31 1.60 -16.41 -10.80
C SER A 31 1.26 -15.04 -11.42
N ALA A 32 1.22 -14.02 -10.60
CA ALA A 32 0.79 -12.67 -10.91
C ALA A 32 1.96 -11.74 -11.21
N HIS A 33 1.69 -10.64 -11.92
CA HIS A 33 2.65 -9.57 -12.13
C HIS A 33 2.68 -8.63 -10.91
N PRO A 34 3.84 -8.46 -10.26
CA PRO A 34 3.97 -7.52 -9.15
C PRO A 34 4.07 -6.08 -9.68
N LEU A 35 3.35 -5.18 -9.02
CA LEU A 35 3.41 -3.74 -9.21
C LEU A 35 3.88 -3.12 -7.89
N LEU A 36 5.14 -2.77 -7.84
CA LEU A 36 5.77 -2.34 -6.59
C LEU A 36 6.20 -0.88 -6.68
N GLU A 37 5.98 -0.15 -5.60
CA GLU A 37 6.59 1.17 -5.43
C GLU A 37 8.11 1.06 -5.46
N GLN A 38 8.75 2.06 -6.05
CA GLN A 38 10.21 2.17 -6.15
C GLN A 38 10.63 3.50 -5.47
N PRO A 39 10.57 3.57 -4.13
CA PRO A 39 10.88 4.79 -3.40
C PRO A 39 12.32 5.28 -3.60
N GLU A 40 13.24 4.37 -3.91
CA GLU A 40 14.63 4.66 -4.22
C GLU A 40 14.82 5.50 -5.50
N GLU A 41 13.86 5.48 -6.40
CA GLU A 41 13.89 6.30 -7.61
C GLU A 41 13.46 7.75 -7.36
N ASN A 42 12.85 8.04 -6.19
CA ASN A 42 12.39 9.38 -5.89
C ASN A 42 13.53 10.29 -5.41
N PRO A 43 14.00 11.23 -6.24
CA PRO A 43 15.18 12.05 -5.92
C PRO A 43 14.90 13.08 -4.81
N PHE A 44 13.64 13.26 -4.43
CA PHE A 44 13.23 14.20 -3.39
C PHE A 44 13.05 13.53 -2.02
N LEU A 45 12.94 12.19 -1.95
CA LEU A 45 12.51 11.48 -0.76
C LEU A 45 13.44 11.68 0.44
N GLU A 46 14.75 11.61 0.24
CA GLU A 46 15.71 11.85 1.31
C GLU A 46 15.62 13.29 1.84
N ARG A 47 15.55 14.28 0.94
CA ARG A 47 15.38 15.69 1.29
C ARG A 47 14.05 15.96 1.97
N PHE A 48 12.99 15.26 1.57
CA PHE A 48 11.69 15.33 2.24
C PHE A 48 11.79 14.90 3.70
N TYR A 49 12.48 13.82 4.02
CA TYR A 49 12.66 13.42 5.42
C TYR A 49 13.55 14.37 6.21
N GLN A 50 14.46 15.09 5.56
CA GLN A 50 15.26 16.15 6.20
C GLN A 50 14.47 17.45 6.42
N SER A 51 13.62 17.83 5.47
CA SER A 51 12.84 19.07 5.49
C SER A 51 11.50 18.87 4.79
N ARG A 52 10.53 18.38 5.55
CA ARG A 52 9.22 17.95 5.02
C ARG A 52 8.49 19.08 4.32
N THR A 53 8.47 20.28 4.89
CA THR A 53 7.75 21.43 4.32
C THR A 53 8.26 21.87 2.95
N HIS A 54 9.57 21.74 2.68
CA HIS A 54 10.14 22.20 1.42
C HIS A 54 10.05 21.17 0.28
N TYR A 55 10.00 19.89 0.63
CA TYR A 55 10.05 18.82 -0.37
C TYR A 55 8.81 17.95 -0.40
N ALA A 56 7.74 18.33 0.32
CA ALA A 56 6.51 17.55 0.34
C ALA A 56 5.86 17.46 -1.04
N LEU A 57 5.57 18.60 -1.67
CA LEU A 57 4.89 18.63 -2.97
C LEU A 57 5.69 17.90 -4.08
N PRO A 58 6.98 18.16 -4.32
CA PRO A 58 7.72 17.44 -5.36
C PRO A 58 7.82 15.94 -5.07
N THR A 59 7.93 15.53 -3.79
CA THR A 59 7.95 14.12 -3.41
C THR A 59 6.62 13.44 -3.73
N GLN A 60 5.49 14.06 -3.38
CA GLN A 60 4.16 13.53 -3.64
C GLN A 60 3.86 13.46 -5.15
N LEU A 61 4.21 14.49 -5.92
CA LEU A 61 4.05 14.50 -7.36
C LEU A 61 4.88 13.40 -8.05
N PHE A 62 6.11 13.17 -7.60
CA PHE A 62 6.94 12.09 -8.15
C PHE A 62 6.27 10.72 -7.96
N PHE A 63 5.79 10.42 -6.74
CA PHE A 63 5.09 9.17 -6.48
C PHE A 63 3.81 9.05 -7.32
N LEU A 64 3.02 10.12 -7.43
CA LEU A 64 1.83 10.12 -8.28
C LEU A 64 2.18 9.76 -9.73
N PHE A 65 3.17 10.42 -10.33
CA PHE A 65 3.58 10.12 -11.70
C PHE A 65 4.15 8.71 -11.87
N GLN A 66 4.89 8.21 -10.87
CA GLN A 66 5.42 6.84 -10.89
C GLN A 66 4.27 5.82 -10.90
N ARG A 67 3.28 5.97 -10.01
CA ARG A 67 2.10 5.09 -9.92
C ARG A 67 1.26 5.15 -11.19
N VAL A 68 0.98 6.35 -11.70
CA VAL A 68 0.22 6.53 -12.94
C VAL A 68 0.89 5.82 -14.11
N ARG A 69 2.22 5.93 -14.26
CA ARG A 69 2.97 5.21 -15.30
C ARG A 69 2.86 3.69 -15.15
N GLN A 70 2.98 3.16 -13.94
CA GLN A 70 2.84 1.72 -13.69
C GLN A 70 1.43 1.23 -14.04
N ILE A 71 0.41 1.99 -13.68
CA ILE A 71 -1.00 1.71 -13.98
C ILE A 71 -1.28 1.75 -15.49
N GLN A 72 -0.74 2.73 -16.21
CA GLN A 72 -0.86 2.80 -17.66
C GLN A 72 -0.21 1.60 -18.36
N ALA A 73 0.90 1.11 -17.84
CA ALA A 73 1.54 -0.10 -18.34
C ALA A 73 0.68 -1.36 -18.18
N ILE A 74 -0.17 -1.41 -17.14
CA ILE A 74 -1.16 -2.50 -16.97
C ILE A 74 -2.24 -2.42 -18.04
N LYS A 75 -2.76 -1.22 -18.32
CA LYS A 75 -3.82 -1.02 -19.33
C LYS A 75 -3.41 -1.47 -20.73
N GLN A 76 -2.11 -1.41 -21.04
CA GLN A 76 -1.56 -1.88 -22.30
C GLN A 76 -1.40 -3.41 -22.37
N ARG A 77 -1.41 -4.09 -21.22
CA ARG A 77 -1.44 -5.54 -21.12
C ARG A 77 -2.90 -5.98 -20.98
N ASP A 78 -3.22 -7.12 -21.57
CA ASP A 78 -4.58 -7.66 -21.50
C ASP A 78 -4.99 -7.94 -20.04
N LEU A 79 -5.75 -7.03 -19.46
CA LEU A 79 -6.28 -7.14 -18.08
C LEU A 79 -7.16 -8.39 -17.87
N PHE A 80 -7.65 -8.99 -18.95
CA PHE A 80 -8.52 -10.16 -18.87
C PHE A 80 -7.76 -11.47 -18.71
N THR A 81 -6.44 -11.47 -18.96
CA THR A 81 -5.62 -12.68 -18.94
C THR A 81 -4.54 -12.70 -17.86
N SER A 82 -4.28 -11.57 -17.18
CA SER A 82 -3.18 -11.45 -16.22
C SER A 82 -3.67 -11.06 -14.83
N THR A 83 -3.16 -11.74 -13.81
CA THR A 83 -3.34 -11.33 -12.41
C THR A 83 -2.26 -10.31 -12.01
N PHE A 84 -2.64 -9.30 -11.24
CA PHE A 84 -1.75 -8.26 -10.73
C PHE A 84 -1.79 -8.20 -9.21
N VAL A 85 -0.64 -7.98 -8.59
CA VAL A 85 -0.52 -7.71 -7.16
C VAL A 85 0.26 -6.43 -6.97
N ALA A 86 -0.40 -5.39 -6.44
CA ALA A 86 0.21 -4.09 -6.16
C ALA A 86 0.50 -3.92 -4.66
N ASP A 87 1.57 -3.19 -4.32
CA ASP A 87 1.83 -2.73 -2.95
C ASP A 87 1.47 -1.24 -2.76
N PHE A 88 0.60 -0.74 -3.62
CA PHE A 88 0.01 0.59 -3.53
C PHE A 88 -1.42 0.62 -4.08
N LEU A 89 -2.22 1.55 -3.54
CA LEU A 89 -3.53 1.96 -4.05
C LEU A 89 -3.43 3.42 -4.50
N LEU A 90 -3.87 3.74 -5.74
CA LEU A 90 -3.73 5.12 -6.25
C LEU A 90 -4.49 6.13 -5.38
N ASP A 91 -5.68 5.76 -4.92
CA ASP A 91 -6.52 6.67 -4.11
C ASP A 91 -5.87 7.07 -2.76
N LYS A 92 -4.90 6.29 -2.25
CA LYS A 92 -4.15 6.66 -1.04
C LYS A 92 -3.29 7.91 -1.22
N ASP A 93 -2.97 8.30 -2.47
CA ASP A 93 -2.15 9.48 -2.73
C ASP A 93 -2.75 10.74 -2.16
N MET A 94 -4.09 10.84 -2.21
CA MET A 94 -4.81 11.96 -1.60
C MET A 94 -4.65 12.00 -0.08
N MET A 95 -4.63 10.82 0.58
CA MET A 95 -4.37 10.73 2.03
C MET A 95 -2.97 11.22 2.37
N PHE A 96 -1.93 10.76 1.64
CA PHE A 96 -0.56 11.22 1.85
C PHE A 96 -0.39 12.71 1.55
N ALA A 97 -0.98 13.20 0.47
CA ALA A 97 -0.98 14.62 0.12
C ALA A 97 -1.61 15.46 1.24
N ARG A 98 -2.79 15.07 1.73
CA ARG A 98 -3.46 15.77 2.85
C ARG A 98 -2.61 15.77 4.13
N THR A 99 -1.86 14.70 4.37
CA THR A 99 -1.03 14.56 5.58
C THR A 99 0.23 15.43 5.53
N ASN A 100 0.79 15.66 4.32
CA ASN A 100 2.11 16.24 4.15
C ASN A 100 2.14 17.64 3.55
N LEU A 101 1.12 18.04 2.77
CA LEU A 101 1.06 19.32 2.07
C LEU A 101 0.33 20.38 2.89
N ASP A 102 0.70 21.63 2.70
CA ASP A 102 -0.11 22.75 3.16
C ASP A 102 -1.40 22.89 2.30
N ASN A 103 -2.27 23.84 2.67
CA ASN A 103 -3.57 23.97 2.03
C ASN A 103 -3.47 24.38 0.55
N ASP A 104 -2.50 25.20 0.16
CA ASP A 104 -2.38 25.69 -1.22
C ASP A 104 -1.66 24.65 -2.09
N GLU A 105 -0.63 24.01 -1.57
CA GLU A 105 0.02 22.84 -2.19
C GLU A 105 -0.97 21.69 -2.40
N PHE A 106 -1.84 21.43 -1.41
CA PHE A 106 -2.84 20.37 -1.50
C PHE A 106 -3.86 20.65 -2.61
N LYS A 107 -4.38 21.89 -2.71
CA LYS A 107 -5.30 22.30 -3.81
C LYS A 107 -4.65 22.10 -5.18
N LEU A 108 -3.37 22.49 -5.32
CA LEU A 108 -2.63 22.27 -6.56
C LEU A 108 -2.49 20.76 -6.85
N TYR A 109 -2.15 19.98 -5.84
CA TYR A 109 -2.03 18.52 -5.96
C TYR A 109 -3.36 17.88 -6.39
N GLU A 110 -4.50 18.28 -5.81
CA GLU A 110 -5.84 17.82 -6.20
C GLU A 110 -6.11 18.05 -7.70
N GLN A 111 -5.76 19.22 -8.22
CA GLN A 111 -5.93 19.52 -9.65
C GLN A 111 -5.08 18.59 -10.53
N VAL A 112 -3.81 18.38 -10.17
CA VAL A 112 -2.93 17.46 -10.90
C VAL A 112 -3.45 16.03 -10.82
N PHE A 113 -3.85 15.57 -9.63
CA PHE A 113 -4.40 14.24 -9.41
C PHE A 113 -5.65 14.00 -10.27
N ALA A 114 -6.58 14.98 -10.32
CA ALA A 114 -7.81 14.88 -11.11
C ALA A 114 -7.52 14.74 -12.61
N GLN A 115 -6.48 15.41 -13.13
CA GLN A 115 -6.07 15.30 -14.53
C GLN A 115 -5.40 13.96 -14.87
N LEU A 116 -4.68 13.40 -13.91
CA LEU A 116 -3.92 12.16 -14.09
C LEU A 116 -4.70 10.90 -13.70
N ARG A 117 -5.79 11.06 -12.94
CA ARG A 117 -6.62 9.94 -12.51
C ARG A 117 -7.09 9.15 -13.73
N THR A 118 -6.68 7.91 -13.77
CA THR A 118 -7.05 6.99 -14.83
C THR A 118 -8.18 6.09 -14.36
N ASP A 119 -9.11 5.75 -15.25
CA ASP A 119 -10.17 4.76 -14.98
C ASP A 119 -9.56 3.37 -14.82
N LEU A 120 -9.12 3.06 -13.61
CA LEU A 120 -8.70 1.71 -13.26
C LEU A 120 -9.89 0.92 -12.74
N PRO A 121 -9.94 -0.38 -13.03
CA PRO A 121 -10.86 -1.25 -12.32
C PRO A 121 -10.56 -1.20 -10.83
N ALA A 122 -11.60 -1.25 -10.01
CA ALA A 122 -11.44 -1.42 -8.58
C ALA A 122 -10.73 -2.75 -8.29
N PRO A 123 -9.86 -2.82 -7.27
CA PRO A 123 -9.27 -4.09 -6.85
C PRO A 123 -10.34 -5.12 -6.48
N ASP A 124 -10.09 -6.40 -6.81
CA ASP A 124 -10.95 -7.51 -6.36
C ASP A 124 -10.86 -7.70 -4.84
N VAL A 125 -9.72 -7.34 -4.25
CA VAL A 125 -9.51 -7.32 -2.81
C VAL A 125 -8.38 -6.35 -2.44
N VAL A 126 -8.59 -5.60 -1.38
CA VAL A 126 -7.56 -4.79 -0.72
C VAL A 126 -7.19 -5.44 0.61
N ILE A 127 -5.91 -5.67 0.82
CA ILE A 127 -5.34 -6.22 2.05
C ILE A 127 -4.70 -5.06 2.81
N TYR A 128 -5.33 -4.65 3.90
CA TYR A 128 -4.81 -3.59 4.75
C TYR A 128 -4.04 -4.18 5.93
N LEU A 129 -2.73 -4.00 5.92
CA LEU A 129 -1.82 -4.42 6.98
C LEU A 129 -1.77 -3.36 8.08
N GLN A 130 -1.97 -3.77 9.33
CA GLN A 130 -1.89 -2.93 10.51
C GLN A 130 -0.82 -3.44 11.47
N ALA A 131 -0.10 -2.55 12.12
CA ALA A 131 0.79 -2.87 13.23
C ALA A 131 0.92 -1.67 14.18
N PRO A 132 1.20 -1.89 15.49
CA PRO A 132 1.56 -0.83 16.40
C PRO A 132 2.77 -0.04 15.91
N VAL A 133 2.81 1.26 16.21
CA VAL A 133 3.89 2.15 15.72
C VAL A 133 5.27 1.69 16.16
N ASP A 134 5.41 1.14 17.36
CA ASP A 134 6.70 0.64 17.85
C ASP A 134 7.22 -0.52 17.00
N VAL A 135 6.34 -1.39 16.52
CA VAL A 135 6.68 -2.45 15.56
C VAL A 135 7.11 -1.86 14.20
N LEU A 136 6.44 -0.81 13.74
CA LEU A 136 6.81 -0.12 12.49
C LEU A 136 8.20 0.51 12.60
N VAL A 137 8.48 1.21 13.70
CA VAL A 137 9.80 1.81 13.99
C VAL A 137 10.90 0.76 13.99
N GLU A 138 10.69 -0.36 14.67
CA GLU A 138 11.65 -1.47 14.72
C GLU A 138 11.93 -2.03 13.30
N ARG A 139 10.86 -2.30 12.54
CA ARG A 139 10.98 -2.86 11.18
C ARG A 139 11.68 -1.90 10.22
N VAL A 140 11.39 -0.59 10.30
CA VAL A 140 12.08 0.45 9.50
C VAL A 140 13.56 0.49 9.85
N ARG A 141 13.91 0.48 11.13
CA ARG A 141 15.32 0.45 11.59
C ARG A 141 16.04 -0.81 11.11
N ARG A 142 15.40 -1.98 11.22
CA ARG A 142 15.97 -3.26 10.78
C ARG A 142 16.20 -3.31 9.29
N ARG A 143 15.32 -2.70 8.47
CA ARG A 143 15.49 -2.59 7.02
C ARG A 143 16.70 -1.76 6.63
N GLY A 144 17.05 -0.75 7.41
CA GLY A 144 18.28 0.03 7.29
C GLY A 144 18.40 0.87 6.02
N SER A 145 17.29 1.19 5.37
CA SER A 145 17.26 2.03 4.17
C SER A 145 17.84 3.42 4.47
N PRO A 146 18.79 3.93 3.68
CA PRO A 146 19.49 5.18 4.00
C PRO A 146 18.56 6.38 4.21
N TYR A 147 17.54 6.54 3.34
CA TYR A 147 16.57 7.63 3.42
C TYR A 147 15.58 7.47 4.58
N GLU A 148 15.35 6.25 5.08
CA GLU A 148 14.42 5.99 6.18
C GLU A 148 15.03 6.20 7.58
N ARG A 149 16.35 6.36 7.68
CA ARG A 149 17.03 6.68 8.96
C ARG A 149 16.54 7.99 9.59
N LEU A 150 15.96 8.87 8.77
CA LEU A 150 15.42 10.17 9.17
C LEU A 150 13.91 10.11 9.53
N LEU A 151 13.29 8.94 9.40
CA LEU A 151 11.92 8.73 9.83
C LEU A 151 11.84 8.71 11.36
N ASP A 152 11.17 9.71 11.91
CA ASP A 152 10.87 9.74 13.32
C ASP A 152 9.58 8.99 13.67
N ARG A 153 9.43 8.68 14.96
CA ARG A 153 8.26 7.97 15.48
C ARG A 153 6.96 8.75 15.27
N ASP A 154 7.00 10.07 15.43
CA ASP A 154 5.81 10.92 15.35
C ASP A 154 5.25 10.94 13.92
N TYR A 155 6.12 10.96 12.92
CA TYR A 155 5.69 10.86 11.53
C TYR A 155 5.08 9.48 11.22
N LEU A 156 5.69 8.40 11.69
CA LEU A 156 5.14 7.06 11.54
C LEU A 156 3.78 6.92 12.22
N GLN A 157 3.60 7.52 13.40
CA GLN A 157 2.33 7.60 14.11
C GLN A 157 1.28 8.33 13.27
N LYS A 158 1.61 9.55 12.79
CA LYS A 158 0.72 10.37 11.95
C LYS A 158 0.26 9.61 10.70
N ILE A 159 1.17 8.92 10.03
CA ILE A 159 0.86 8.10 8.86
C ILE A 159 -0.04 6.90 9.24
N ALA A 160 0.25 6.20 10.32
CA ALA A 160 -0.55 5.06 10.77
C ALA A 160 -1.99 5.47 11.13
N GLU A 161 -2.16 6.64 11.77
CA GLU A 161 -3.48 7.22 12.06
C GLU A 161 -4.22 7.58 10.78
N ALA A 162 -3.57 8.23 9.82
CA ALA A 162 -4.16 8.56 8.53
C ALA A 162 -4.62 7.30 7.75
N TYR A 163 -3.83 6.22 7.79
CA TYR A 163 -4.24 4.93 7.23
C TYR A 163 -5.47 4.36 7.93
N THR A 164 -5.52 4.43 9.26
CA THR A 164 -6.65 3.93 10.05
C THR A 164 -7.93 4.68 9.69
N GLU A 165 -7.86 6.01 9.62
CA GLU A 165 -8.99 6.85 9.22
C GLU A 165 -9.44 6.57 7.79
N TYR A 166 -8.50 6.50 6.84
CA TYR A 166 -8.79 6.19 5.44
C TYR A 166 -9.52 4.85 5.28
N PHE A 167 -8.98 3.79 5.88
CA PHE A 167 -9.57 2.46 5.76
C PHE A 167 -10.82 2.27 6.62
N TYR A 168 -11.04 3.09 7.64
CA TYR A 168 -12.31 3.10 8.36
C TYR A 168 -13.48 3.45 7.43
N HIS A 169 -13.29 4.37 6.51
CA HIS A 169 -14.29 4.81 5.55
C HIS A 169 -14.24 4.07 4.19
N TYR A 170 -13.24 3.22 3.99
CA TYR A 170 -13.04 2.56 2.70
C TYR A 170 -14.14 1.53 2.40
N ALA A 171 -14.79 1.67 1.22
CA ALA A 171 -15.86 0.78 0.76
C ALA A 171 -15.80 0.49 -0.75
N ALA A 172 -14.74 0.93 -1.45
CA ALA A 172 -14.64 0.81 -2.90
C ALA A 172 -14.39 -0.64 -3.38
N SER A 173 -13.82 -1.49 -2.51
CA SER A 173 -13.52 -2.89 -2.81
C SER A 173 -13.65 -3.75 -1.55
N PRO A 174 -13.74 -5.09 -1.67
CA PRO A 174 -13.60 -5.99 -0.54
C PRO A 174 -12.31 -5.71 0.23
N LEU A 175 -12.41 -5.61 1.56
CA LEU A 175 -11.31 -5.24 2.43
C LEU A 175 -10.99 -6.35 3.43
N LEU A 176 -9.73 -6.81 3.42
CA LEU A 176 -9.18 -7.73 4.41
C LEU A 176 -8.20 -6.98 5.31
N MET A 177 -8.56 -6.76 6.55
CA MET A 177 -7.70 -6.13 7.57
C MET A 177 -6.87 -7.20 8.27
N VAL A 178 -5.54 -7.03 8.28
CA VAL A 178 -4.59 -8.01 8.81
C VAL A 178 -3.76 -7.39 9.92
N ASN A 179 -3.79 -7.99 11.10
CA ASN A 179 -2.86 -7.64 12.19
C ASN A 179 -1.47 -8.19 11.86
N ALA A 180 -0.63 -7.36 11.27
CA ALA A 180 0.72 -7.72 10.84
C ALA A 180 1.75 -7.71 11.99
N ALA A 181 1.36 -7.39 13.22
CA ALA A 181 2.25 -7.53 14.38
C ALA A 181 2.43 -9.02 14.75
N ASP A 182 1.33 -9.77 14.68
CA ASP A 182 1.25 -11.15 15.18
C ASP A 182 1.36 -12.20 14.06
N VAL A 183 1.43 -11.77 12.79
CA VAL A 183 1.52 -12.64 11.61
C VAL A 183 2.88 -12.49 10.96
N ASN A 184 3.63 -13.57 10.88
CA ASN A 184 4.91 -13.61 10.14
C ASN A 184 4.73 -14.18 8.73
N PHE A 185 3.95 -13.48 7.89
CA PHE A 185 3.76 -13.88 6.49
C PHE A 185 5.02 -13.74 5.62
N VAL A 186 6.13 -13.27 6.18
CA VAL A 186 7.42 -13.16 5.46
C VAL A 186 8.23 -14.46 5.60
N ASP A 187 8.42 -14.97 6.82
CA ASP A 187 9.30 -16.07 7.11
C ASP A 187 8.54 -17.37 7.46
N SER A 188 7.26 -17.28 7.87
CA SER A 188 6.42 -18.43 8.17
C SER A 188 5.56 -18.81 6.96
N ASP A 189 5.78 -20.01 6.42
CA ASP A 189 4.95 -20.53 5.33
C ASP A 189 3.54 -20.88 5.82
N ASN A 190 3.39 -21.34 7.05
CA ASN A 190 2.10 -21.65 7.64
C ASN A 190 1.21 -20.43 7.76
N ASP A 191 1.76 -19.31 8.30
CA ASP A 191 1.02 -18.04 8.42
C ASP A 191 0.63 -17.51 7.04
N PHE A 192 1.55 -17.62 6.07
CA PHE A 192 1.27 -17.21 4.72
C PHE A 192 0.17 -18.04 4.05
N GLN A 193 0.18 -19.37 4.19
CA GLN A 193 -0.86 -20.24 3.62
C GLN A 193 -2.22 -19.96 4.24
N THR A 194 -2.28 -19.78 5.56
CA THR A 194 -3.51 -19.41 6.26
C THR A 194 -4.06 -18.08 5.75
N LEU A 195 -3.21 -17.06 5.61
CA LEU A 195 -3.60 -15.77 5.06
C LEU A 195 -4.07 -15.89 3.60
N LEU A 196 -3.38 -16.70 2.78
CA LEU A 196 -3.71 -16.93 1.37
C LEU A 196 -5.12 -17.54 1.22
N GLU A 197 -5.50 -18.45 2.08
CA GLU A 197 -6.86 -19.01 2.10
C GLU A 197 -7.91 -17.96 2.43
N PHE A 198 -7.64 -17.08 3.40
CA PHE A 198 -8.53 -15.96 3.72
C PHE A 198 -8.69 -15.00 2.53
N ILE A 199 -7.59 -14.63 1.86
CA ILE A 199 -7.63 -13.79 0.66
C ILE A 199 -8.50 -14.41 -0.42
N ARG A 200 -8.38 -15.71 -0.66
CA ARG A 200 -9.19 -16.44 -1.66
C ARG A 200 -10.68 -16.44 -1.36
N ARG A 201 -11.06 -16.34 -0.08
CA ARG A 201 -12.47 -16.34 0.38
C ARG A 201 -13.05 -14.94 0.47
N THR A 202 -12.24 -13.88 0.54
CA THR A 202 -12.68 -12.50 0.65
C THR A 202 -13.21 -12.01 -0.70
N ARG A 203 -14.56 -11.93 -0.86
CA ARG A 203 -15.24 -11.57 -2.11
C ARG A 203 -16.09 -10.30 -2.00
N SER A 204 -16.46 -9.92 -0.80
CA SER A 204 -17.28 -8.74 -0.54
C SER A 204 -17.13 -8.30 0.91
N GLY A 205 -17.46 -7.05 1.18
CA GLY A 205 -17.50 -6.51 2.54
C GLY A 205 -16.13 -6.36 3.20
N ARG A 206 -16.15 -6.35 4.53
CA ARG A 206 -14.98 -6.12 5.37
C ARG A 206 -14.72 -7.33 6.25
N HIS A 207 -13.49 -7.82 6.24
CA HIS A 207 -13.05 -8.98 7.00
C HIS A 207 -11.82 -8.63 7.85
N PHE A 208 -11.66 -9.35 8.97
CA PHE A 208 -10.54 -9.21 9.87
C PHE A 208 -9.80 -10.54 9.97
N PHE A 209 -8.50 -10.50 9.78
CA PHE A 209 -7.61 -11.63 9.97
C PHE A 209 -6.71 -11.39 11.18
N ASN A 210 -6.98 -12.16 12.25
CA ASN A 210 -6.13 -12.21 13.44
C ASN A 210 -5.88 -13.69 13.77
N PRO A 211 -4.70 -14.24 13.51
CA PRO A 211 -4.41 -15.66 13.70
C PRO A 211 -4.48 -16.09 15.17
N LEU A 212 -4.21 -15.16 16.13
CA LEU A 212 -4.30 -15.45 17.56
C LEU A 212 -5.76 -15.62 18.06
N ALA A 213 -6.73 -15.17 17.30
CA ALA A 213 -8.16 -15.34 17.66
C ALA A 213 -8.75 -16.65 17.13
N ALA A 214 -7.98 -17.44 16.38
CA ALA A 214 -8.42 -18.70 15.76
C ALA A 214 -7.81 -19.97 16.44
N ALA A 215 -7.14 -19.78 17.59
CA ALA A 215 -6.56 -20.85 18.38
C ALA A 215 -7.48 -21.28 19.54
#